data_4b79d43160733feab320f8f2ae7275e1
#
_entry.id   4b79d43160733feab320f8f2ae7275e1
#
_cell.length_a   1.000
_cell.length_b   1.000
_cell.length_c   1.000
_cell.angle_alpha   90.00
_cell.angle_beta   90.00
_cell.angle_gamma   90.00
#
_symmetry.space_group_name_H-M   'P 1'
#
loop_
_entity.id
_entity.type
_entity.pdbx_description
1 polymer ?
#
loop_
_entity_poly.entity_id
_entity_poly.type
_entity_poly.pdbx_seq_one_letter_code
_entity_poly.pdbx_strand_id
1 'polypeptide(L)'
;SEVPSEESSYIAYVNFRNNNRRIAMLKEKAVVEVKELEEMNVAYVRHIGPYKGNSKLFEGLFNKLFAWAGPRGLVNFPDSKLMSVYHDDPEITEESKLRVSVCLTVPEDTKVDGDVGMMKMAGGKYAVGRFELQSDQYPEAWNHMVAEWLPESGYQFDDRLCFENYLNNSKEHPEGLCITEIYIPIKPM
;
A
#
# COMPACT_ATOMS: atom_id res chain seq x y z
N SER A 1 23.32 13.61 34.79
CA SER A 1 23.10 12.44 33.95
C SER A 1 22.17 11.49 34.71
N GLU A 2 20.91 11.50 34.39
CA GLU A 2 19.95 10.56 34.96
C GLU A 2 20.18 9.18 34.35
N VAL A 3 20.46 8.21 35.21
CA VAL A 3 20.49 6.80 34.82
C VAL A 3 19.04 6.37 34.59
N PRO A 4 18.71 5.76 33.43
CA PRO A 4 17.34 5.26 33.20
C PRO A 4 16.98 4.27 34.30
N SER A 5 15.75 4.38 34.84
CA SER A 5 15.28 3.45 35.85
C SER A 5 15.23 2.03 35.27
N GLU A 6 15.49 1.00 36.10
CA GLU A 6 15.45 -0.41 35.66
C GLU A 6 14.09 -0.77 35.06
N GLU A 7 13.02 -0.15 35.52
CA GLU A 7 11.66 -0.30 35.03
C GLU A 7 11.49 0.21 33.57
N SER A 8 12.14 1.33 33.23
CA SER A 8 12.18 1.87 31.86
C SER A 8 12.92 0.94 30.91
N SER A 9 14.02 0.33 31.36
CA SER A 9 14.81 -0.61 30.58
C SER A 9 14.05 -1.92 30.30
N TYR A 10 13.30 -2.40 31.30
CA TYR A 10 12.46 -3.62 31.13
C TYR A 10 11.32 -3.41 30.15
N ILE A 11 10.61 -2.28 30.24
CA ILE A 11 9.52 -1.92 29.31
C ILE A 11 10.06 -1.80 27.87
N ALA A 12 11.20 -1.15 27.70
CA ALA A 12 11.85 -1.05 26.39
C ALA A 12 12.23 -2.42 25.81
N TYR A 13 12.75 -3.33 26.64
CA TYR A 13 13.08 -4.69 26.24
C TYR A 13 11.85 -5.52 25.86
N VAL A 14 10.75 -5.43 26.61
CA VAL A 14 9.50 -6.13 26.31
C VAL A 14 8.92 -5.62 24.99
N ASN A 15 8.92 -4.31 24.80
CA ASN A 15 8.46 -3.71 23.55
C ASN A 15 9.29 -4.13 22.34
N PHE A 16 10.62 -4.18 22.50
CA PHE A 16 11.53 -4.66 21.45
C PHE A 16 11.26 -6.14 21.10
N ARG A 17 11.11 -7.02 22.10
CA ARG A 17 10.77 -8.43 21.86
C ARG A 17 9.43 -8.60 21.18
N ASN A 18 8.41 -7.87 21.61
CA ASN A 18 7.08 -7.93 21.01
C ASN A 18 7.09 -7.45 19.57
N ASN A 19 7.81 -6.38 19.28
CA ASN A 19 7.96 -5.86 17.91
C ASN A 19 8.67 -6.87 17.00
N ASN A 20 9.78 -7.45 17.45
CA ASN A 20 10.49 -8.48 16.67
C ASN A 20 9.62 -9.72 16.42
N ARG A 21 8.82 -10.14 17.41
CA ARG A 21 7.88 -11.25 17.23
C ARG A 21 6.80 -10.91 16.20
N ARG A 22 6.25 -9.69 16.23
CA ARG A 22 5.27 -9.21 15.26
C ARG A 22 5.84 -9.21 13.83
N ILE A 23 7.06 -8.72 13.67
CA ILE A 23 7.77 -8.72 12.38
C ILE A 23 8.00 -10.14 11.88
N ALA A 24 8.46 -11.06 12.73
CA ALA A 24 8.67 -12.45 12.38
C ALA A 24 7.36 -13.14 11.94
N MET A 25 6.26 -12.92 12.66
CA MET A 25 4.93 -13.44 12.29
C MET A 25 4.43 -12.88 10.96
N LEU A 26 4.65 -11.60 10.69
CA LEU A 26 4.30 -10.97 9.42
C LEU A 26 5.03 -11.65 8.26
N LYS A 27 6.33 -11.86 8.40
CA LYS A 27 7.17 -12.51 7.37
C LYS A 27 6.80 -13.97 7.15
N GLU A 28 6.49 -14.70 8.21
CA GLU A 28 6.10 -16.12 8.15
C GLU A 28 4.78 -16.31 7.39
N LYS A 29 3.84 -15.39 7.54
CA LYS A 29 2.53 -15.43 6.87
C LYS A 29 2.53 -14.79 5.48
N ALA A 30 3.58 -14.07 5.11
CA ALA A 30 3.67 -13.38 3.83
C ALA A 30 3.79 -14.38 2.69
N VAL A 31 2.96 -14.21 1.65
CA VAL A 31 3.02 -14.99 0.41
C VAL A 31 3.37 -14.04 -0.72
N VAL A 32 4.48 -14.31 -1.43
CA VAL A 32 4.91 -13.52 -2.58
C VAL A 32 4.85 -14.37 -3.84
N GLU A 33 4.13 -13.89 -4.84
CA GLU A 33 3.96 -14.55 -6.14
C GLU A 33 4.35 -13.59 -7.27
N VAL A 34 4.85 -14.15 -8.35
CA VAL A 34 5.07 -13.38 -9.60
C VAL A 34 3.87 -13.59 -10.51
N LYS A 35 3.23 -12.48 -10.92
CA LYS A 35 2.02 -12.49 -11.74
C LYS A 35 2.18 -11.60 -12.97
N GLU A 36 1.57 -12.04 -14.09
CA GLU A 36 1.31 -11.17 -15.25
C GLU A 36 -0.04 -10.49 -15.07
N LEU A 37 -0.07 -9.17 -15.15
CA LEU A 37 -1.29 -8.38 -15.05
C LEU A 37 -1.63 -7.74 -16.38
N GLU A 38 -2.93 -7.60 -16.64
CA GLU A 38 -3.44 -6.76 -17.71
C GLU A 38 -3.45 -5.29 -17.29
N GLU A 39 -3.48 -4.40 -18.26
CA GLU A 39 -3.69 -2.97 -18.04
C GLU A 39 -5.02 -2.72 -17.34
N MET A 40 -5.04 -1.77 -16.40
CA MET A 40 -6.25 -1.38 -15.66
C MET A 40 -6.54 0.10 -15.86
N ASN A 41 -7.83 0.43 -15.95
CA ASN A 41 -8.30 1.82 -15.92
C ASN A 41 -8.74 2.14 -14.50
N VAL A 42 -8.27 3.25 -13.95
CA VAL A 42 -8.60 3.69 -12.59
C VAL A 42 -9.04 5.15 -12.56
N ALA A 43 -10.08 5.40 -11.78
CA ALA A 43 -10.41 6.75 -11.33
C ALA A 43 -9.58 7.04 -10.08
N TYR A 44 -9.05 8.24 -9.94
CA TYR A 44 -8.17 8.57 -8.83
C TYR A 44 -8.41 9.96 -8.23
N VAL A 45 -8.06 10.09 -6.96
CA VAL A 45 -7.87 11.35 -6.25
C VAL A 45 -6.41 11.42 -5.82
N ARG A 46 -5.71 12.49 -6.19
CA ARG A 46 -4.27 12.65 -5.93
C ARG A 46 -3.99 13.65 -4.83
N HIS A 47 -3.02 13.29 -4.00
CA HIS A 47 -2.41 14.18 -3.01
C HIS A 47 -0.94 14.43 -3.38
N ILE A 48 -0.49 15.68 -3.22
CA ILE A 48 0.90 16.09 -3.37
C ILE A 48 1.37 16.64 -2.02
N GLY A 49 2.45 16.08 -1.50
CA GLY A 49 3.02 16.43 -0.22
C GLY A 49 3.21 15.23 0.71
N PRO A 50 3.61 15.48 1.97
CA PRO A 50 3.85 14.41 2.94
C PRO A 50 2.62 13.53 3.16
N TYR A 51 2.79 12.21 3.20
CA TYR A 51 1.70 11.26 3.44
C TYR A 51 2.04 10.14 4.43
N LYS A 52 3.32 9.88 4.70
CA LYS A 52 3.74 8.76 5.57
C LYS A 52 3.11 8.85 6.95
N GLY A 53 2.47 7.76 7.38
CA GLY A 53 1.84 7.64 8.69
C GLY A 53 0.61 8.52 8.90
N ASN A 54 0.10 9.19 7.86
CA ASN A 54 -1.06 10.07 7.95
C ASN A 54 -2.35 9.35 7.55
N SER A 55 -2.89 8.56 8.47
CA SER A 55 -4.13 7.79 8.23
C SER A 55 -5.35 8.66 7.95
N LYS A 56 -5.43 9.84 8.56
CA LYS A 56 -6.53 10.81 8.31
C LYS A 56 -6.51 11.35 6.90
N LEU A 57 -5.32 11.60 6.35
CA LEU A 57 -5.17 12.02 4.96
C LEU A 57 -5.73 10.96 4.01
N PHE A 58 -5.34 9.71 4.17
CA PHE A 58 -5.82 8.60 3.34
C PHE A 58 -7.33 8.40 3.48
N GLU A 59 -7.85 8.45 4.70
CA GLU A 59 -9.30 8.37 4.95
C GLU A 59 -10.05 9.47 4.19
N GLY A 60 -9.56 10.70 4.23
CA GLY A 60 -10.14 11.83 3.49
C GLY A 60 -10.10 11.63 1.98
N LEU A 61 -8.99 11.12 1.44
CA LEU A 61 -8.86 10.83 0.00
C LEU A 61 -9.81 9.72 -0.44
N PHE A 62 -9.91 8.63 0.32
CA PHE A 62 -10.85 7.54 0.02
C PHE A 62 -12.30 7.98 0.15
N ASN A 63 -12.64 8.76 1.16
CA ASN A 63 -14.00 9.30 1.31
C ASN A 63 -14.39 10.17 0.11
N LYS A 64 -13.48 11.01 -0.38
CA LYS A 64 -13.69 11.83 -1.58
C LYS A 64 -13.93 10.96 -2.82
N LEU A 65 -13.11 9.92 -3.00
CA LEU A 65 -13.25 8.98 -4.12
C LEU A 65 -14.59 8.24 -4.07
N PHE A 66 -14.98 7.71 -2.91
CA PHE A 66 -16.24 7.00 -2.73
C PHE A 66 -17.46 7.92 -2.87
N ALA A 67 -17.38 9.15 -2.38
CA ALA A 67 -18.46 10.13 -2.54
C ALA A 67 -18.72 10.44 -4.02
N TRP A 68 -17.68 10.40 -4.86
CA TRP A 68 -17.81 10.55 -6.29
C TRP A 68 -18.28 9.25 -6.98
N ALA A 69 -17.69 8.10 -6.66
CA ALA A 69 -17.93 6.83 -7.33
C ALA A 69 -19.25 6.15 -6.93
N GLY A 70 -19.65 6.28 -5.66
CA GLY A 70 -20.83 5.62 -5.10
C GLY A 70 -22.13 5.95 -5.86
N PRO A 71 -22.52 7.24 -6.00
CA PRO A 71 -23.73 7.63 -6.76
C PRO A 71 -23.68 7.24 -8.24
N ARG A 72 -22.51 7.01 -8.79
CA ARG A 72 -22.30 6.61 -10.21
C ARG A 72 -22.36 5.10 -10.42
N GLY A 73 -22.56 4.33 -9.35
CA GLY A 73 -22.62 2.85 -9.42
C GLY A 73 -21.30 2.19 -9.78
N LEU A 74 -20.17 2.84 -9.50
CA LEU A 74 -18.84 2.36 -9.87
C LEU A 74 -18.18 1.50 -8.78
N VAL A 75 -18.77 1.42 -7.59
CA VAL A 75 -18.23 0.61 -6.48
C VAL A 75 -18.91 -0.76 -6.47
N ASN A 76 -18.21 -1.77 -6.97
CA ASN A 76 -18.72 -3.13 -7.16
C ASN A 76 -17.73 -4.17 -6.61
N PHE A 77 -17.57 -4.24 -5.27
CA PHE A 77 -16.73 -5.26 -4.66
C PHE A 77 -17.36 -6.66 -4.75
N PRO A 78 -16.56 -7.71 -4.97
CA PRO A 78 -15.09 -7.76 -5.01
C PRO A 78 -14.47 -7.45 -6.39
N ASP A 79 -15.25 -7.19 -7.43
CA ASP A 79 -14.72 -6.96 -8.79
C ASP A 79 -13.94 -5.64 -8.89
N SER A 80 -14.40 -4.60 -8.23
CA SER A 80 -13.65 -3.35 -8.08
C SER A 80 -12.41 -3.55 -7.23
N LYS A 81 -11.29 -2.97 -7.64
CA LYS A 81 -10.05 -2.91 -6.85
C LYS A 81 -9.87 -1.50 -6.30
N LEU A 82 -9.55 -1.43 -5.02
CA LEU A 82 -9.24 -0.19 -4.32
C LEU A 82 -7.75 -0.15 -4.01
N MET A 83 -7.07 0.91 -4.44
CA MET A 83 -5.61 0.97 -4.43
C MET A 83 -5.08 2.30 -3.90
N SER A 84 -3.85 2.27 -3.39
CA SER A 84 -2.98 3.44 -3.25
C SER A 84 -1.79 3.29 -4.19
N VAL A 85 -1.60 4.24 -5.09
CA VAL A 85 -0.54 4.24 -6.09
C VAL A 85 0.51 5.29 -5.71
N TYR A 86 1.77 4.87 -5.64
CA TYR A 86 2.90 5.71 -5.26
C TYR A 86 3.67 6.12 -6.51
N HIS A 87 3.70 7.42 -6.80
CA HIS A 87 4.28 7.96 -8.03
C HIS A 87 5.77 8.26 -7.92
N ASP A 88 6.28 8.41 -6.71
CA ASP A 88 7.64 8.88 -6.45
C ASP A 88 8.33 7.99 -5.41
N ASP A 89 9.64 7.87 -5.54
CA ASP A 89 10.47 7.21 -4.54
C ASP A 89 10.74 8.18 -3.37
N PRO A 90 10.28 7.85 -2.16
CA PRO A 90 10.45 8.72 -1.01
C PRO A 90 11.91 8.84 -0.51
N GLU A 91 12.81 7.96 -0.98
CA GLU A 91 14.23 8.03 -0.65
C GLU A 91 14.96 9.13 -1.45
N ILE A 92 14.45 9.49 -2.62
CA ILE A 92 15.10 10.44 -3.54
C ILE A 92 14.26 11.69 -3.83
N THR A 93 12.96 11.65 -3.58
CA THR A 93 12.04 12.76 -3.86
C THR A 93 11.82 13.57 -2.59
N GLU A 94 11.93 14.88 -2.71
CA GLU A 94 11.61 15.82 -1.63
C GLU A 94 10.18 15.62 -1.13
N GLU A 95 10.00 15.55 0.19
CA GLU A 95 8.73 15.19 0.83
C GLU A 95 7.55 16.06 0.39
N SER A 96 7.80 17.36 0.19
CA SER A 96 6.78 18.30 -0.29
C SER A 96 6.30 18.04 -1.72
N LYS A 97 7.03 17.22 -2.48
CA LYS A 97 6.75 16.89 -3.90
C LYS A 97 6.26 15.46 -4.08
N LEU A 98 6.22 14.66 -3.03
CA LEU A 98 5.71 13.29 -3.09
C LEU A 98 4.25 13.27 -3.54
N ARG A 99 3.94 12.35 -4.45
CA ARG A 99 2.58 12.17 -4.98
C ARG A 99 2.07 10.79 -4.65
N VAL A 100 0.86 10.72 -4.14
CA VAL A 100 0.10 9.48 -3.93
C VAL A 100 -1.29 9.65 -4.50
N SER A 101 -1.80 8.62 -5.17
CA SER A 101 -3.16 8.60 -5.70
C SER A 101 -3.92 7.42 -5.08
N VAL A 102 -5.08 7.71 -4.51
CA VAL A 102 -6.04 6.65 -4.16
C VAL A 102 -6.91 6.38 -5.37
N CYS A 103 -7.12 5.12 -5.70
CA CYS A 103 -7.65 4.69 -6.98
C CYS A 103 -8.74 3.64 -6.82
N LEU A 104 -9.68 3.66 -7.75
CA LEU A 104 -10.69 2.62 -7.92
C LEU A 104 -10.69 2.19 -9.39
N THR A 105 -10.66 0.88 -9.64
CA THR A 105 -10.82 0.37 -11.02
C THR A 105 -12.20 0.71 -11.55
N VAL A 106 -12.24 1.23 -12.77
CA VAL A 106 -13.48 1.66 -13.44
C VAL A 106 -13.47 1.21 -14.92
N PRO A 107 -14.63 1.15 -15.58
CA PRO A 107 -14.69 0.92 -17.02
C PRO A 107 -13.91 1.98 -17.80
N GLU A 108 -13.35 1.59 -18.94
CA GLU A 108 -12.52 2.46 -19.80
C GLU A 108 -13.26 3.72 -20.27
N ASP A 109 -14.57 3.63 -20.48
CA ASP A 109 -15.43 4.73 -20.97
C ASP A 109 -15.96 5.64 -19.86
N THR A 110 -15.51 5.46 -18.62
CA THR A 110 -15.94 6.26 -17.47
C THR A 110 -15.61 7.74 -17.69
N LYS A 111 -16.59 8.61 -17.45
CA LYS A 111 -16.41 10.06 -17.46
C LYS A 111 -16.06 10.55 -16.07
N VAL A 112 -14.98 11.32 -15.95
CA VAL A 112 -14.51 11.91 -14.70
C VAL A 112 -14.71 13.40 -14.70
N ASP A 113 -14.86 13.98 -13.49
CA ASP A 113 -15.03 15.41 -13.27
C ASP A 113 -14.50 15.83 -11.89
N GLY A 114 -14.48 17.13 -11.64
CA GLY A 114 -14.04 17.71 -10.37
C GLY A 114 -12.59 17.33 -10.03
N ASP A 115 -12.38 16.86 -8.79
CA ASP A 115 -11.06 16.46 -8.29
C ASP A 115 -10.67 15.04 -8.68
N VAL A 116 -11.51 14.34 -9.43
CA VAL A 116 -11.29 12.97 -9.87
C VAL A 116 -10.71 12.94 -11.27
N GLY A 117 -9.55 12.34 -11.41
CA GLY A 117 -8.92 12.06 -12.69
C GLY A 117 -9.06 10.61 -13.09
N MET A 118 -8.59 10.29 -14.29
CA MET A 118 -8.54 8.93 -14.81
C MET A 118 -7.16 8.64 -15.36
N MET A 119 -6.62 7.45 -15.07
CA MET A 119 -5.34 7.02 -15.62
C MET A 119 -5.35 5.51 -15.88
N LYS A 120 -4.37 5.07 -16.65
CA LYS A 120 -4.12 3.66 -16.91
C LYS A 120 -2.98 3.16 -16.03
N MET A 121 -3.20 2.02 -15.37
CA MET A 121 -2.15 1.26 -14.69
C MET A 121 -1.58 0.26 -15.68
N ALA A 122 -0.27 0.35 -15.95
CA ALA A 122 0.38 -0.51 -16.91
C ALA A 122 0.29 -1.99 -16.53
N GLY A 123 -0.01 -2.85 -17.50
CA GLY A 123 0.12 -4.29 -17.37
C GLY A 123 1.57 -4.74 -17.34
N GLY A 124 1.78 -6.03 -17.21
CA GLY A 124 3.09 -6.68 -17.21
C GLY A 124 3.36 -7.51 -15.96
N LYS A 125 4.62 -7.84 -15.75
CA LYS A 125 5.05 -8.70 -14.65
C LYS A 125 5.18 -7.91 -13.35
N TYR A 126 4.57 -8.44 -12.30
CA TYR A 126 4.61 -7.87 -10.95
C TYR A 126 4.96 -8.96 -9.93
N ALA A 127 5.75 -8.58 -8.93
CA ALA A 127 5.80 -9.31 -7.66
C ALA A 127 4.64 -8.85 -6.80
N VAL A 128 3.84 -9.78 -6.32
CA VAL A 128 2.64 -9.52 -5.52
C VAL A 128 2.81 -10.18 -4.17
N GLY A 129 2.97 -9.37 -3.13
CA GLY A 129 3.06 -9.83 -1.74
C GLY A 129 1.74 -9.63 -1.02
N ARG A 130 1.17 -10.70 -0.46
CA ARG A 130 -0.04 -10.65 0.36
C ARG A 130 0.30 -10.65 1.83
N PHE A 131 -0.23 -9.66 2.55
CA PHE A 131 0.01 -9.44 3.98
C PHE A 131 -1.29 -9.20 4.73
N GLU A 132 -1.29 -9.60 6.00
CA GLU A 132 -2.30 -9.20 6.99
C GLU A 132 -1.65 -8.18 7.94
N LEU A 133 -2.06 -6.92 7.87
CA LEU A 133 -1.35 -5.80 8.49
C LEU A 133 -2.19 -5.04 9.50
N GLN A 134 -1.57 -4.69 10.61
CA GLN A 134 -2.01 -3.56 11.41
C GLN A 134 -1.60 -2.26 10.71
N SER A 135 -2.26 -1.15 11.03
CA SER A 135 -2.05 0.14 10.34
C SER A 135 -0.62 0.67 10.42
N ASP A 136 0.15 0.25 11.42
CA ASP A 136 1.54 0.66 11.64
C ASP A 136 2.59 -0.32 11.05
N GLN A 137 2.16 -1.38 10.35
CA GLN A 137 3.04 -2.42 9.82
C GLN A 137 3.37 -2.30 8.32
N TYR A 138 2.85 -1.31 7.62
CA TYR A 138 3.15 -1.10 6.20
C TYR A 138 4.63 -0.93 5.89
N PRO A 139 5.42 -0.18 6.68
CA PRO A 139 6.85 -0.06 6.43
C PRO A 139 7.59 -1.41 6.44
N GLU A 140 7.25 -2.31 7.36
CA GLU A 140 7.86 -3.65 7.45
C GLU A 140 7.47 -4.53 6.26
N ALA A 141 6.22 -4.45 5.79
CA ALA A 141 5.75 -5.20 4.62
C ALA A 141 6.47 -4.75 3.35
N TRP A 142 6.59 -3.44 3.13
CA TRP A 142 7.36 -2.88 2.00
C TRP A 142 8.84 -3.25 2.08
N ASN A 143 9.44 -3.18 3.26
CA ASN A 143 10.84 -3.58 3.47
C ASN A 143 11.04 -5.08 3.14
N HIS A 144 10.11 -5.94 3.54
CA HIS A 144 10.17 -7.36 3.19
C HIS A 144 10.18 -7.58 1.66
N MET A 145 9.34 -6.86 0.92
CA MET A 145 9.28 -6.96 -0.53
C MET A 145 10.54 -6.44 -1.21
N VAL A 146 10.99 -5.26 -0.83
CA VAL A 146 12.02 -4.49 -1.56
C VAL A 146 13.44 -4.86 -1.10
N ALA A 147 13.65 -5.01 0.20
CA ALA A 147 14.99 -5.22 0.77
C ALA A 147 15.31 -6.69 1.04
N GLU A 148 14.31 -7.56 1.15
CA GLU A 148 14.53 -8.98 1.45
C GLU A 148 14.19 -9.87 0.26
N TRP A 149 12.97 -9.81 -0.26
CA TRP A 149 12.53 -10.68 -1.34
C TRP A 149 13.17 -10.34 -2.70
N LEU A 150 13.12 -9.07 -3.10
CA LEU A 150 13.56 -8.64 -4.43
C LEU A 150 15.04 -8.96 -4.71
N PRO A 151 16.01 -8.69 -3.79
CA PRO A 151 17.41 -9.00 -4.03
C PRO A 151 17.71 -10.48 -4.26
N GLU A 152 16.91 -11.37 -3.68
CA GLU A 152 17.08 -12.82 -3.78
C GLU A 152 16.26 -13.44 -4.93
N SER A 153 15.38 -12.65 -5.56
CA SER A 153 14.40 -13.14 -6.52
C SER A 153 14.94 -13.41 -7.93
N GLY A 154 16.06 -12.82 -8.30
CA GLY A 154 16.55 -12.80 -9.67
C GLY A 154 15.88 -11.76 -10.57
N TYR A 155 15.04 -10.92 -9.98
CA TYR A 155 14.37 -9.79 -10.65
C TYR A 155 14.94 -8.46 -10.19
N GLN A 156 14.65 -7.42 -10.96
CA GLN A 156 14.90 -6.03 -10.61
C GLN A 156 13.65 -5.18 -10.81
N PHE A 157 13.62 -4.00 -10.24
CA PHE A 157 12.52 -3.05 -10.49
C PHE A 157 12.40 -2.72 -11.98
N ASP A 158 11.15 -2.61 -12.42
CA ASP A 158 10.80 -2.00 -13.70
C ASP A 158 10.27 -0.57 -13.51
N ASP A 159 10.22 0.22 -14.58
CA ASP A 159 9.86 1.65 -14.53
C ASP A 159 8.36 1.95 -14.34
N ARG A 160 7.56 0.94 -14.07
CA ARG A 160 6.13 1.09 -13.79
C ARG A 160 5.89 1.45 -12.33
N LEU A 161 4.67 1.88 -11.99
CA LEU A 161 4.32 2.31 -10.63
C LEU A 161 4.11 1.13 -9.68
N CYS A 162 4.57 1.30 -8.44
CA CYS A 162 4.22 0.41 -7.32
C CYS A 162 2.87 0.81 -6.74
N PHE A 163 2.13 -0.16 -6.20
CA PHE A 163 0.86 0.12 -5.55
C PHE A 163 0.47 -0.91 -4.50
N GLU A 164 -0.42 -0.51 -3.62
CA GLU A 164 -1.10 -1.38 -2.66
C GLU A 164 -2.55 -1.59 -3.11
N ASN A 165 -3.03 -2.82 -3.00
CA ASN A 165 -4.43 -3.18 -3.24
C ASN A 165 -5.05 -3.69 -1.93
N TYR A 166 -6.20 -3.15 -1.55
CA TYR A 166 -6.87 -3.48 -0.30
C TYR A 166 -7.98 -4.49 -0.56
N LEU A 167 -7.88 -5.66 0.09
CA LEU A 167 -8.79 -6.78 -0.14
C LEU A 167 -9.97 -6.83 0.84
N ASN A 168 -9.92 -6.05 1.92
CA ASN A 168 -10.96 -6.04 2.95
C ASN A 168 -11.17 -4.66 3.56
N ASN A 169 -12.21 -4.54 4.35
CA ASN A 169 -12.42 -3.44 5.28
C ASN A 169 -11.91 -3.86 6.66
N SER A 170 -10.87 -3.22 7.16
CA SER A 170 -10.28 -3.54 8.47
C SER A 170 -11.24 -3.37 9.64
N LYS A 171 -12.24 -2.51 9.51
CA LYS A 171 -13.28 -2.30 10.54
C LYS A 171 -14.20 -3.53 10.70
N GLU A 172 -14.30 -4.37 9.68
CA GLU A 172 -15.08 -5.60 9.67
C GLU A 172 -14.25 -6.83 10.03
N HIS A 173 -12.92 -6.70 10.11
CA HIS A 173 -12.03 -7.79 10.47
C HIS A 173 -12.05 -8.01 11.99
N PRO A 174 -12.11 -9.27 12.49
CA PRO A 174 -12.16 -9.58 13.93
C PRO A 174 -11.02 -8.99 14.74
N GLU A 175 -9.83 -8.90 14.15
CA GLU A 175 -8.61 -8.36 14.78
C GLU A 175 -8.24 -6.97 14.24
N GLY A 176 -9.08 -6.35 13.42
CA GLY A 176 -8.85 -5.04 12.84
C GLY A 176 -7.73 -5.00 11.79
N LEU A 177 -7.38 -6.15 11.20
CA LEU A 177 -6.30 -6.24 10.22
C LEU A 177 -6.74 -5.80 8.82
N CYS A 178 -5.82 -5.14 8.11
CA CYS A 178 -5.92 -4.88 6.68
C CYS A 178 -5.28 -6.02 5.91
N ILE A 179 -6.05 -6.68 5.06
CA ILE A 179 -5.52 -7.64 4.10
C ILE A 179 -5.10 -6.85 2.87
N THR A 180 -3.80 -6.75 2.64
CA THR A 180 -3.21 -5.89 1.61
C THR A 180 -2.30 -6.69 0.70
N GLU A 181 -2.41 -6.44 -0.60
CA GLU A 181 -1.43 -6.90 -1.58
C GLU A 181 -0.53 -5.72 -1.98
N ILE A 182 0.78 -5.94 -1.95
CA ILE A 182 1.79 -4.99 -2.44
C ILE A 182 2.25 -5.45 -3.81
N TYR A 183 2.13 -4.57 -4.80
CA TYR A 183 2.51 -4.80 -6.19
C TYR A 183 3.78 -4.04 -6.52
N ILE A 184 4.83 -4.77 -6.89
CA ILE A 184 6.09 -4.21 -7.36
C ILE A 184 6.29 -4.63 -8.82
N PRO A 185 6.41 -3.67 -9.77
CA PRO A 185 6.70 -3.99 -11.14
C PRO A 185 8.13 -4.51 -11.26
N ILE A 186 8.30 -5.64 -11.92
CA ILE A 186 9.58 -6.34 -12.04
C ILE A 186 9.90 -6.71 -13.48
N LYS A 187 11.19 -6.84 -13.75
CA LYS A 187 11.74 -7.39 -14.98
C LYS A 187 12.92 -8.29 -14.65
N PRO A 188 13.29 -9.23 -15.53
CA PRO A 188 14.52 -10.04 -15.35
C PRO A 188 15.75 -9.17 -15.18
N MET A 189 16.72 -9.67 -14.40
CA MET A 189 18.04 -9.05 -14.28
C MET A 189 18.85 -9.22 -15.57
#